data_a62937792f3bf3a932614ca48351de14
#
_entry.id   a62937792f3bf3a932614ca48351de14
#
_cell.length_a   1.000
_cell.length_b   1.000
_cell.length_c   1.000
_cell.angle_alpha   90.00
_cell.angle_beta   90.00
_cell.angle_gamma   90.00
#
_symmetry.space_group_name_H-M   'P 1'
#
loop_
_entity.id
_entity.type
_entity.pdbx_description
1 polymer ?
#
loop_
_entity_poly.entity_id
_entity_poly.type
_entity_poly.pdbx_seq_one_letter_code
_entity_poly.pdbx_strand_id
1 'polypeptide(L)'
;MRACMKLRTLAAVAVVAAVGGCSSAPAASHPVATGSATASSGAAGFWTESRLLGADPSRGLDFRSPTGQGKAAHLARLNLRVGALFVHDADGNHFCTASVVASPGRDLLITAAHCINGGKNGGYRQDIVFIPDYRDGQKPYGVWVPAHLLVAPQWENFSDPAYDVGFIVLKPDDGKNVEDVLGANQLGIDPGYENLVRVTGYPSSKNVPVTCTGRTSQQSESQLRFECDGFPGGTSGSPWVTHFDPRTLTGTIVGVLGGYQGGGSTEDVSYSSYLGPEVERLYHQAIAG
;
A
#
# COMPACT_ATOMS: atom_id res chain seq x y z
N MET A 1 20.77 -97.24 4.61
CA MET A 1 19.91 -96.17 4.10
C MET A 1 20.61 -94.85 4.39
N ARG A 2 21.18 -94.19 3.37
CA ARG A 2 21.98 -92.95 3.51
C ARG A 2 21.14 -91.79 3.05
N ALA A 3 20.83 -90.83 3.95
CA ALA A 3 20.16 -89.64 3.65
C ALA A 3 21.16 -88.56 3.15
N CYS A 4 20.89 -88.03 1.95
CA CYS A 4 21.71 -86.99 1.31
C CYS A 4 21.22 -85.60 1.75
N MET A 5 22.08 -84.87 2.42
CA MET A 5 21.80 -83.54 2.92
C MET A 5 22.19 -82.49 1.84
N LYS A 6 21.23 -81.79 1.30
CA LYS A 6 21.46 -80.70 0.31
C LYS A 6 21.75 -79.39 1.03
N LEU A 7 22.94 -78.92 0.82
CA LEU A 7 23.38 -77.58 1.25
C LEU A 7 22.68 -76.48 0.41
N ARG A 8 21.94 -75.59 1.04
CA ARG A 8 21.36 -74.40 0.39
C ARG A 8 22.26 -73.21 0.69
N THR A 9 22.87 -72.69 -0.35
CA THR A 9 23.60 -71.43 -0.35
C THR A 9 22.62 -70.23 -0.23
N LEU A 10 22.77 -69.42 0.81
CA LEU A 10 22.08 -68.11 0.97
C LEU A 10 22.89 -67.03 0.23
N ALA A 11 22.29 -66.48 -0.78
CA ALA A 11 22.80 -65.27 -1.41
C ALA A 11 22.35 -64.04 -0.60
N ALA A 12 23.30 -63.25 -0.10
CA ALA A 12 23.06 -62.00 0.55
C ALA A 12 22.85 -60.94 -0.51
N VAL A 13 21.63 -60.35 -0.53
CA VAL A 13 21.31 -59.18 -1.34
C VAL A 13 21.64 -57.93 -0.52
N ALA A 14 22.65 -57.18 -0.93
CA ALA A 14 22.97 -55.87 -0.37
C ALA A 14 21.98 -54.82 -0.93
N VAL A 15 21.11 -54.32 -0.07
CA VAL A 15 20.26 -53.16 -0.41
C VAL A 15 21.08 -51.89 -0.18
N VAL A 16 21.47 -51.24 -1.27
CA VAL A 16 22.06 -49.92 -1.22
C VAL A 16 20.90 -48.90 -1.08
N ALA A 17 20.71 -48.33 0.10
CA ALA A 17 19.81 -47.20 0.32
C ALA A 17 20.43 -45.95 -0.28
N ALA A 18 19.92 -45.51 -1.42
CA ALA A 18 20.21 -44.17 -1.96
C ALA A 18 19.48 -43.11 -1.11
N VAL A 19 20.22 -42.42 -0.27
CA VAL A 19 19.73 -41.22 0.43
C VAL A 19 19.64 -40.08 -0.61
N GLY A 20 18.47 -39.90 -1.19
CA GLY A 20 18.16 -38.74 -2.03
C GLY A 20 18.11 -37.50 -1.15
N GLY A 21 19.19 -36.74 -1.11
CA GLY A 21 19.16 -35.40 -0.54
C GLY A 21 18.24 -34.50 -1.36
N CYS A 22 17.08 -34.12 -0.82
CA CYS A 22 16.31 -33.01 -1.34
C CYS A 22 17.10 -31.72 -1.13
N SER A 23 17.84 -31.28 -2.15
CA SER A 23 18.41 -29.96 -2.20
C SER A 23 17.24 -29.01 -2.45
N SER A 24 16.73 -28.34 -1.41
CA SER A 24 15.87 -27.20 -1.56
C SER A 24 16.70 -26.09 -2.21
N ALA A 25 16.43 -25.83 -3.48
CA ALA A 25 16.96 -24.64 -4.15
C ALA A 25 16.48 -23.41 -3.38
N PRO A 26 17.37 -22.44 -3.11
CA PRO A 26 16.94 -21.16 -2.53
C PRO A 26 15.93 -20.53 -3.49
N ALA A 27 14.79 -20.07 -2.95
CA ALA A 27 13.81 -19.29 -3.71
C ALA A 27 14.55 -18.11 -4.36
N ALA A 28 14.45 -18.00 -5.69
CA ALA A 28 15.03 -16.90 -6.42
C ALA A 28 14.39 -15.61 -5.90
N SER A 29 15.17 -14.78 -5.23
CA SER A 29 14.78 -13.42 -4.88
C SER A 29 14.67 -12.64 -6.18
N HIS A 30 13.45 -12.42 -6.65
CA HIS A 30 13.22 -11.52 -7.77
C HIS A 30 13.57 -10.11 -7.31
N PRO A 31 14.41 -9.36 -8.06
CA PRO A 31 14.67 -7.97 -7.74
C PRO A 31 13.35 -7.20 -7.85
N VAL A 32 13.01 -6.44 -6.83
CA VAL A 32 11.92 -5.46 -6.92
C VAL A 32 12.40 -4.31 -7.81
N ALA A 33 11.59 -3.94 -8.76
CA ALA A 33 11.88 -2.79 -9.58
C ALA A 33 11.81 -1.52 -8.72
N THR A 34 12.95 -0.93 -8.43
CA THR A 34 13.03 0.40 -7.84
C THR A 34 13.02 1.40 -8.99
N GLY A 35 11.88 1.97 -9.27
CA GLY A 35 11.79 3.13 -10.14
C GLY A 35 12.36 4.33 -9.39
N SER A 36 13.51 4.84 -9.82
CA SER A 36 13.97 6.14 -9.40
C SER A 36 13.16 7.18 -10.18
N ALA A 37 12.05 7.65 -9.62
CA ALA A 37 11.49 8.89 -10.09
C ALA A 37 12.50 9.97 -9.71
N THR A 38 13.23 10.50 -10.68
CA THR A 38 13.89 11.78 -10.52
C THR A 38 12.78 12.81 -10.30
N ALA A 39 12.46 13.04 -9.02
CA ALA A 39 11.60 14.15 -8.67
C ALA A 39 12.27 15.40 -9.28
N SER A 40 11.62 15.99 -10.25
CA SER A 40 12.08 17.24 -10.82
C SER A 40 12.21 18.22 -9.64
N SER A 41 13.30 18.96 -9.57
CA SER A 41 13.48 20.07 -8.62
C SER A 41 12.35 21.10 -8.74
N GLY A 42 11.43 20.91 -9.68
CA GLY A 42 10.25 21.70 -9.96
C GLY A 42 8.92 21.12 -9.48
N ALA A 43 8.85 19.89 -8.95
CA ALA A 43 7.56 19.27 -8.59
C ALA A 43 6.76 20.11 -7.58
N ALA A 44 7.40 20.63 -6.54
CA ALA A 44 6.74 21.50 -5.57
C ALA A 44 6.23 22.81 -6.22
N GLY A 45 6.98 23.39 -7.17
CA GLY A 45 6.60 24.58 -7.91
C GLY A 45 5.52 24.33 -8.98
N PHE A 46 5.42 23.11 -9.49
CA PHE A 46 4.37 22.70 -10.43
C PHE A 46 2.99 22.79 -9.78
N TRP A 47 2.85 22.41 -8.52
CA TRP A 47 1.58 22.36 -7.81
C TRP A 47 1.16 23.71 -7.23
N THR A 48 0.65 24.58 -8.08
CA THR A 48 -0.02 25.82 -7.67
C THR A 48 -1.37 25.54 -7.01
N GLU A 49 -1.90 26.47 -6.23
CA GLU A 49 -3.23 26.33 -5.61
C GLU A 49 -4.32 25.99 -6.64
N SER A 50 -4.33 26.66 -7.79
CA SER A 50 -5.29 26.38 -8.86
C SER A 50 -5.18 24.94 -9.40
N ARG A 51 -3.97 24.39 -9.52
CA ARG A 51 -3.78 22.99 -9.95
C ARG A 51 -4.19 21.99 -8.88
N LEU A 52 -3.94 22.29 -7.60
CA LEU A 52 -4.38 21.47 -6.49
C LEU A 52 -5.90 21.39 -6.41
N LEU A 53 -6.58 22.54 -6.51
CA LEU A 53 -8.04 22.62 -6.47
C LEU A 53 -8.71 22.01 -7.72
N GLY A 54 -8.02 22.01 -8.86
CA GLY A 54 -8.50 21.46 -10.12
C GLY A 54 -8.03 20.05 -10.44
N ALA A 55 -7.34 19.35 -9.51
CA ALA A 55 -6.92 17.98 -9.71
C ALA A 55 -8.10 17.03 -9.62
N ASP A 56 -8.19 16.11 -10.58
CA ASP A 56 -9.19 15.06 -10.59
C ASP A 56 -8.79 13.91 -9.65
N PRO A 57 -9.74 13.10 -9.14
CA PRO A 57 -9.39 11.87 -8.46
C PRO A 57 -8.66 10.93 -9.45
N SER A 58 -7.62 10.27 -8.98
CA SER A 58 -6.97 9.21 -9.74
C SER A 58 -8.03 8.25 -10.26
N ARG A 59 -8.11 8.06 -11.58
CA ARG A 59 -9.18 7.29 -12.22
C ARG A 59 -9.04 5.81 -11.88
N GLY A 60 -9.74 5.40 -10.82
CA GLY A 60 -10.19 4.04 -10.65
C GLY A 60 -11.67 4.01 -10.95
N LEU A 61 -12.12 3.06 -11.71
CA LEU A 61 -13.51 2.62 -12.00
C LEU A 61 -14.65 3.67 -11.85
N ASP A 62 -15.60 3.65 -12.75
CA ASP A 62 -16.87 4.39 -12.64
C ASP A 62 -17.59 3.96 -11.35
N PHE A 63 -17.62 4.85 -10.36
CA PHE A 63 -18.33 4.61 -9.12
C PHE A 63 -19.83 4.55 -9.35
N ARG A 64 -20.47 3.50 -8.86
CA ARG A 64 -21.93 3.37 -8.82
C ARG A 64 -22.43 4.01 -7.51
N SER A 65 -23.67 4.49 -7.55
CA SER A 65 -24.32 5.01 -6.33
C SER A 65 -24.34 3.96 -5.21
N PRO A 66 -24.19 4.37 -3.95
CA PRO A 66 -24.24 3.48 -2.81
C PRO A 66 -25.53 2.64 -2.77
N THR A 67 -25.39 1.38 -2.42
CA THR A 67 -26.55 0.45 -2.33
C THR A 67 -27.00 0.21 -0.89
N GLY A 68 -26.31 0.79 0.13
CA GLY A 68 -26.41 0.35 1.51
C GLY A 68 -26.90 1.39 2.51
N GLN A 69 -27.58 0.91 3.53
CA GLN A 69 -27.90 1.59 4.79
C GLN A 69 -26.74 1.34 5.78
N GLY A 70 -25.51 1.71 5.40
CA GLY A 70 -24.30 1.47 6.18
C GLY A 70 -23.86 2.68 7.02
N LYS A 71 -22.72 2.52 7.68
CA LYS A 71 -21.99 3.65 8.29
C LYS A 71 -21.57 4.60 7.19
N ALA A 72 -21.60 5.91 7.46
CA ALA A 72 -21.13 6.94 6.55
C ALA A 72 -19.87 7.61 7.11
N ALA A 73 -18.95 7.95 6.23
CA ALA A 73 -17.78 8.75 6.54
C ALA A 73 -18.20 10.19 6.92
N HIS A 74 -17.45 10.80 7.82
CA HIS A 74 -17.63 12.18 8.23
C HIS A 74 -16.32 12.95 8.11
N LEU A 75 -16.37 14.28 8.13
CA LEU A 75 -15.18 15.12 8.02
C LEU A 75 -14.16 14.77 9.11
N ALA A 76 -12.93 14.49 8.71
CA ALA A 76 -11.82 14.32 9.63
C ALA A 76 -11.37 15.68 10.17
N ARG A 77 -11.21 15.80 11.50
CA ARG A 77 -10.79 17.07 12.12
C ARG A 77 -9.32 17.35 11.88
N LEU A 78 -8.44 16.46 12.32
CA LEU A 78 -6.99 16.57 12.20
C LEU A 78 -6.42 15.16 12.01
N ASN A 79 -5.53 15.01 11.04
CA ASN A 79 -4.75 13.78 10.89
C ASN A 79 -3.42 14.10 10.20
N LEU A 80 -2.41 14.47 11.00
CA LEU A 80 -1.10 14.93 10.52
C LEU A 80 -0.36 13.90 9.67
N ARG A 81 -0.63 12.60 9.89
CA ARG A 81 0.06 11.49 9.21
C ARG A 81 -0.56 11.14 7.88
N VAL A 82 -1.78 11.63 7.61
CA VAL A 82 -2.48 11.39 6.36
C VAL A 82 -2.53 12.67 5.54
N GLY A 83 -2.24 12.57 4.27
CA GLY A 83 -2.23 13.71 3.36
C GLY A 83 -2.73 13.35 1.98
N ALA A 84 -3.06 14.37 1.20
CA ALA A 84 -3.32 14.21 -0.21
C ALA A 84 -2.00 13.95 -0.95
N LEU A 85 -2.02 12.97 -1.85
CA LEU A 85 -0.92 12.64 -2.75
C LEU A 85 -1.30 13.12 -4.15
N PHE A 86 -0.75 14.24 -4.57
CA PHE A 86 -0.99 14.77 -5.91
C PHE A 86 0.01 14.20 -6.90
N VAL A 87 -0.46 13.83 -8.07
CA VAL A 87 0.33 13.24 -9.15
C VAL A 87 -0.05 13.87 -10.48
N HIS A 88 0.91 13.97 -11.38
CA HIS A 88 0.70 14.40 -12.75
C HIS A 88 1.11 13.27 -13.72
N ASP A 89 0.31 13.07 -14.76
CA ASP A 89 0.62 12.12 -15.84
C ASP A 89 0.03 12.60 -17.17
N ALA A 90 0.04 11.73 -18.18
CA ALA A 90 -0.48 12.04 -19.51
C ALA A 90 -1.99 12.35 -19.52
N ASP A 91 -2.74 11.85 -18.53
CA ASP A 91 -4.18 12.05 -18.40
C ASP A 91 -4.53 13.32 -17.59
N GLY A 92 -3.54 13.99 -16.99
CA GLY A 92 -3.69 15.25 -16.29
C GLY A 92 -3.22 15.25 -14.84
N ASN A 93 -3.83 16.12 -14.04
CA ASN A 93 -3.57 16.26 -12.60
C ASN A 93 -4.55 15.40 -11.82
N HIS A 94 -4.03 14.51 -10.98
CA HIS A 94 -4.82 13.59 -10.18
C HIS A 94 -4.41 13.65 -8.72
N PHE A 95 -5.23 13.11 -7.84
CA PHE A 95 -4.85 12.90 -6.45
C PHE A 95 -5.31 11.55 -5.90
N CYS A 96 -4.59 11.13 -4.89
CA CYS A 96 -4.81 9.98 -4.02
C CYS A 96 -4.64 10.41 -2.56
N THR A 97 -4.57 9.43 -1.69
CA THR A 97 -4.23 9.58 -0.26
C THR A 97 -2.96 8.80 0.04
N ALA A 98 -2.14 9.30 0.96
CA ALA A 98 -0.99 8.57 1.51
C ALA A 98 -0.88 8.79 3.02
N SER A 99 -0.10 7.95 3.69
CA SER A 99 0.16 8.05 5.13
C SER A 99 1.63 7.91 5.46
N VAL A 100 2.12 8.70 6.41
CA VAL A 100 3.44 8.50 6.99
C VAL A 100 3.47 7.19 7.76
N VAL A 101 4.46 6.35 7.48
CA VAL A 101 4.73 5.09 8.17
C VAL A 101 6.14 5.10 8.76
N ALA A 102 6.27 4.57 9.97
CA ALA A 102 7.53 4.57 10.71
C ALA A 102 8.63 3.84 9.92
N SER A 103 9.79 4.46 9.84
CA SER A 103 10.97 3.91 9.18
C SER A 103 12.26 4.37 9.87
N PRO A 104 13.37 3.63 9.76
CA PRO A 104 14.67 4.10 10.25
C PRO A 104 15.11 5.44 9.63
N GLY A 105 14.77 5.68 8.35
CA GLY A 105 15.03 6.93 7.64
C GLY A 105 14.10 8.06 8.03
N ARG A 106 12.96 7.77 8.70
CA ARG A 106 11.94 8.73 9.14
C ARG A 106 11.32 9.54 7.98
N ASP A 107 11.29 8.96 6.78
CA ASP A 107 11.02 9.61 5.51
C ASP A 107 10.03 8.83 4.62
N LEU A 108 9.33 7.83 5.20
CA LEU A 108 8.57 6.85 4.43
C LEU A 108 7.05 7.13 4.44
N LEU A 109 6.45 7.01 3.27
CA LEU A 109 5.00 6.95 3.09
C LEU A 109 4.57 5.57 2.59
N ILE A 110 3.33 5.20 2.91
CA ILE A 110 2.58 4.11 2.30
C ILE A 110 1.36 4.64 1.56
N THR A 111 1.04 4.05 0.41
CA THR A 111 -0.12 4.37 -0.43
C THR A 111 -0.52 3.15 -1.26
N ALA A 112 -1.52 3.26 -2.11
CA ALA A 112 -1.79 2.23 -3.14
C ALA A 112 -0.76 2.32 -4.28
N ALA A 113 -0.39 1.18 -4.84
CA ALA A 113 0.57 1.14 -5.95
C ALA A 113 0.05 1.89 -7.18
N HIS A 114 -1.25 1.76 -7.50
CA HIS A 114 -1.86 2.46 -8.64
C HIS A 114 -1.81 3.99 -8.52
N CYS A 115 -1.60 4.54 -7.33
CA CYS A 115 -1.41 5.98 -7.13
C CYS A 115 -0.06 6.48 -7.63
N ILE A 116 0.97 5.62 -7.65
CA ILE A 116 2.35 6.01 -7.98
C ILE A 116 2.92 5.29 -9.21
N ASN A 117 2.25 4.22 -9.66
CA ASN A 117 2.65 3.44 -10.83
C ASN A 117 1.40 2.91 -11.54
N GLY A 118 1.31 3.14 -12.84
CA GLY A 118 0.16 2.76 -13.66
C GLY A 118 0.02 1.25 -13.93
N GLY A 119 0.84 0.41 -13.30
CA GLY A 119 0.84 -1.04 -13.50
C GLY A 119 1.39 -1.44 -14.86
N LYS A 120 0.89 -2.53 -15.39
CA LYS A 120 1.35 -3.10 -16.67
C LYS A 120 1.30 -2.04 -17.79
N ASN A 121 2.48 -1.72 -18.34
CA ASN A 121 2.70 -0.71 -19.38
C ASN A 121 2.43 0.75 -18.97
N GLY A 122 2.11 1.04 -17.70
CA GLY A 122 1.79 2.39 -17.25
C GLY A 122 2.99 3.18 -16.70
N GLY A 123 3.99 2.50 -16.14
CA GLY A 123 5.17 3.13 -15.55
C GLY A 123 4.88 3.96 -14.30
N TYR A 124 5.94 4.58 -13.77
CA TYR A 124 5.82 5.47 -12.61
C TYR A 124 5.26 6.83 -12.98
N ARG A 125 4.43 7.37 -12.09
CA ARG A 125 3.85 8.71 -12.24
C ARG A 125 4.89 9.81 -11.99
N GLN A 126 4.62 11.01 -12.48
CA GLN A 126 5.53 12.15 -12.41
C GLN A 126 4.99 13.26 -11.50
N ASP A 127 5.84 14.23 -11.21
CA ASP A 127 5.50 15.42 -10.42
C ASP A 127 4.69 15.14 -9.15
N ILE A 128 5.03 14.01 -8.48
CA ILE A 128 4.35 13.59 -7.26
C ILE A 128 4.72 14.52 -6.11
N VAL A 129 3.71 14.94 -5.33
CA VAL A 129 3.90 15.64 -4.07
C VAL A 129 2.94 15.10 -3.01
N PHE A 130 3.40 15.06 -1.77
CA PHE A 130 2.58 14.73 -0.61
C PHE A 130 2.32 16.00 0.21
N ILE A 131 1.06 16.28 0.51
CA ILE A 131 0.63 17.43 1.30
C ILE A 131 -0.12 16.93 2.53
N PRO A 132 0.54 16.87 3.71
CA PRO A 132 -0.08 16.42 4.95
C PRO A 132 -1.19 17.36 5.39
N ASP A 133 -2.30 16.79 5.89
CA ASP A 133 -3.50 17.50 6.36
C ASP A 133 -3.98 18.58 5.37
N TYR A 134 -3.88 18.30 4.07
CA TYR A 134 -4.35 19.18 3.01
C TYR A 134 -5.82 19.57 3.22
N ARG A 135 -6.15 20.87 3.07
CA ARG A 135 -7.52 21.39 3.20
C ARG A 135 -7.72 22.58 2.30
N ASP A 136 -8.60 22.48 1.31
CA ASP A 136 -9.05 23.60 0.47
C ASP A 136 -7.91 24.48 -0.06
N GLY A 137 -6.86 23.85 -0.62
CA GLY A 137 -5.67 24.54 -1.12
C GLY A 137 -4.61 24.83 -0.06
N GLN A 138 -4.92 24.70 1.24
CA GLN A 138 -3.97 24.94 2.34
C GLN A 138 -2.97 23.79 2.49
N LYS A 139 -1.72 24.14 2.76
CA LYS A 139 -0.57 23.24 2.91
C LYS A 139 0.07 23.45 4.29
N PRO A 140 -0.63 23.12 5.39
CA PRO A 140 -0.24 23.54 6.73
C PRO A 140 1.12 22.96 7.18
N TYR A 141 1.54 21.84 6.59
CA TYR A 141 2.80 21.15 6.92
C TYR A 141 3.74 21.02 5.71
N GLY A 142 3.65 21.96 4.76
CA GLY A 142 4.53 21.99 3.59
C GLY A 142 4.13 21.05 2.46
N VAL A 143 5.03 20.93 1.50
CA VAL A 143 4.91 20.12 0.30
C VAL A 143 6.10 19.18 0.22
N TRP A 144 5.88 17.91 0.38
CA TRP A 144 6.92 16.89 0.45
C TRP A 144 7.11 16.21 -0.92
N VAL A 145 8.36 16.09 -1.34
CA VAL A 145 8.73 15.59 -2.67
C VAL A 145 9.39 14.21 -2.55
N PRO A 146 9.01 13.23 -3.40
CA PRO A 146 9.66 11.91 -3.41
C PRO A 146 11.14 11.97 -3.75
N ALA A 147 11.93 11.10 -3.11
CA ALA A 147 13.25 10.67 -3.56
C ALA A 147 13.13 9.39 -4.40
N HIS A 148 12.38 8.41 -3.89
CA HIS A 148 12.18 7.11 -4.54
C HIS A 148 10.73 6.65 -4.43
N LEU A 149 10.29 5.88 -5.44
CA LEU A 149 8.98 5.23 -5.50
C LEU A 149 9.21 3.73 -5.64
N LEU A 150 8.45 2.94 -4.89
CA LEU A 150 8.58 1.48 -4.89
C LEU A 150 7.21 0.81 -4.98
N VAL A 151 7.08 -0.12 -5.92
CA VAL A 151 5.95 -1.05 -6.03
C VAL A 151 6.47 -2.46 -6.26
N ALA A 152 5.66 -3.47 -5.96
CA ALA A 152 6.02 -4.85 -6.23
C ALA A 152 6.06 -5.14 -7.74
N PRO A 153 6.98 -6.02 -8.24
CA PRO A 153 7.03 -6.40 -9.65
C PRO A 153 5.72 -7.00 -10.18
N GLN A 154 4.94 -7.65 -9.32
CA GLN A 154 3.64 -8.22 -9.67
C GLN A 154 2.63 -7.11 -10.03
N TRP A 155 2.69 -5.96 -9.34
CA TRP A 155 1.92 -4.78 -9.73
C TRP A 155 2.46 -4.21 -11.03
N GLU A 156 3.76 -3.92 -11.10
CA GLU A 156 4.37 -3.24 -12.23
C GLU A 156 4.19 -3.99 -13.56
N ASN A 157 4.35 -5.32 -13.54
CA ASN A 157 4.33 -6.14 -14.75
C ASN A 157 2.95 -6.72 -15.10
N PHE A 158 2.06 -6.88 -14.12
CA PHE A 158 0.80 -7.60 -14.31
C PHE A 158 -0.44 -6.82 -13.85
N SER A 159 -0.27 -5.70 -13.16
CA SER A 159 -1.36 -4.97 -12.46
C SER A 159 -2.14 -5.88 -11.51
N ASP A 160 -1.42 -6.80 -10.82
CA ASP A 160 -2.06 -7.75 -9.92
C ASP A 160 -2.61 -7.03 -8.68
N PRO A 161 -3.93 -7.03 -8.46
CA PRO A 161 -4.55 -6.30 -7.35
C PRO A 161 -4.15 -6.84 -5.96
N ALA A 162 -3.58 -8.04 -5.86
CA ALA A 162 -3.04 -8.54 -4.61
C ALA A 162 -1.79 -7.77 -4.14
N TYR A 163 -1.19 -6.99 -5.02
CA TYR A 163 0.05 -6.24 -4.79
C TYR A 163 -0.13 -4.72 -4.97
N ASP A 164 -1.34 -4.22 -4.84
CA ASP A 164 -1.65 -2.79 -4.98
C ASP A 164 -1.28 -2.00 -3.71
N VAL A 165 -0.02 -2.11 -3.32
CA VAL A 165 0.61 -1.36 -2.22
C VAL A 165 1.92 -0.77 -2.73
N GLY A 166 2.17 0.51 -2.40
CA GLY A 166 3.40 1.19 -2.77
C GLY A 166 3.99 1.98 -1.60
N PHE A 167 5.30 2.17 -1.65
CA PHE A 167 6.03 3.02 -0.73
C PHE A 167 6.68 4.19 -1.47
N ILE A 168 6.80 5.31 -0.76
CA ILE A 168 7.44 6.53 -1.24
C ILE A 168 8.48 6.94 -0.19
N VAL A 169 9.75 6.97 -0.57
CA VAL A 169 10.79 7.61 0.24
C VAL A 169 10.80 9.08 -0.12
N LEU A 170 10.68 9.95 0.87
CA LEU A 170 10.65 11.40 0.67
C LEU A 170 12.03 12.03 0.82
N LYS A 171 12.24 13.14 0.17
CA LYS A 171 13.36 14.04 0.46
C LYS A 171 13.08 14.81 1.75
N PRO A 172 14.09 15.13 2.54
CA PRO A 172 13.92 16.05 3.66
C PRO A 172 13.47 17.44 3.15
N ASP A 173 12.60 18.08 3.90
CA ASP A 173 12.18 19.45 3.70
C ASP A 173 12.79 20.33 4.81
N ASP A 174 13.55 21.37 4.43
CA ASP A 174 14.32 22.22 5.35
C ASP A 174 15.17 21.41 6.36
N GLY A 175 15.81 20.33 5.87
CA GLY A 175 16.67 19.44 6.65
C GLY A 175 15.95 18.53 7.65
N LYS A 176 14.62 18.48 7.65
CA LYS A 176 13.81 17.61 8.50
C LYS A 176 13.17 16.50 7.67
N ASN A 177 13.08 15.31 8.22
CA ASN A 177 12.32 14.22 7.63
C ASN A 177 10.84 14.32 8.03
N VAL A 178 9.95 13.74 7.22
CA VAL A 178 8.51 13.88 7.38
C VAL A 178 8.01 13.37 8.74
N GLU A 179 8.58 12.29 9.25
CA GLU A 179 8.24 11.73 10.56
C GLU A 179 8.67 12.62 11.71
N ASP A 180 9.77 13.39 11.56
CA ASP A 180 10.23 14.35 12.58
C ASP A 180 9.21 15.46 12.80
N VAL A 181 8.48 15.82 11.74
CA VAL A 181 7.49 16.90 11.77
C VAL A 181 6.10 16.39 12.16
N LEU A 182 5.71 15.21 11.67
CA LEU A 182 4.33 14.74 11.72
C LEU A 182 4.13 13.53 12.66
N GLY A 183 5.22 12.81 13.00
CA GLY A 183 5.15 11.45 13.55
C GLY A 183 4.68 10.45 12.49
N ALA A 184 4.57 9.18 12.87
CA ALA A 184 4.24 8.09 11.96
C ALA A 184 3.26 7.09 12.57
N ASN A 185 2.57 6.34 11.73
CA ASN A 185 1.88 5.10 12.08
C ASN A 185 2.85 3.92 12.00
N GLN A 186 2.62 2.87 12.78
CA GLN A 186 3.36 1.62 12.62
C GLN A 186 2.84 0.83 11.42
N LEU A 187 3.68 0.03 10.77
CA LEU A 187 3.26 -0.93 9.76
C LEU A 187 2.92 -2.27 10.44
N GLY A 188 1.72 -2.80 10.20
CA GLY A 188 1.29 -4.12 10.65
C GLY A 188 1.38 -5.12 9.51
N ILE A 189 2.11 -6.22 9.74
CA ILE A 189 2.23 -7.33 8.79
C ILE A 189 1.44 -8.52 9.33
N ASP A 190 0.84 -9.30 8.44
CA ASP A 190 -0.05 -10.43 8.74
C ASP A 190 -1.13 -10.09 9.79
N PRO A 191 -1.91 -9.00 9.57
CA PRO A 191 -2.82 -8.48 10.58
C PRO A 191 -4.06 -9.35 10.82
N GLY A 192 -4.25 -10.43 10.05
CA GLY A 192 -5.51 -11.15 9.96
C GLY A 192 -6.57 -10.33 9.21
N TYR A 193 -7.80 -10.86 9.14
CA TYR A 193 -8.83 -10.24 8.30
C TYR A 193 -9.84 -9.39 9.10
N GLU A 194 -9.97 -9.62 10.39
CA GLU A 194 -10.94 -8.94 11.25
C GLU A 194 -10.27 -7.92 12.15
N ASN A 195 -10.26 -6.67 11.74
CA ASN A 195 -9.67 -5.57 12.47
C ASN A 195 -10.71 -4.46 12.69
N LEU A 196 -10.71 -3.83 13.85
CA LEU A 196 -11.39 -2.54 14.03
C LEU A 196 -10.44 -1.45 13.52
N VAL A 197 -10.79 -0.82 12.40
CA VAL A 197 -9.95 0.19 11.75
C VAL A 197 -10.61 1.55 11.69
N ARG A 198 -9.79 2.58 11.73
CA ARG A 198 -10.13 3.93 11.31
C ARG A 198 -9.49 4.19 9.95
N VAL A 199 -10.31 4.46 8.95
CA VAL A 199 -9.89 4.83 7.60
C VAL A 199 -10.02 6.33 7.44
N THR A 200 -8.99 6.99 6.89
CA THR A 200 -9.01 8.44 6.60
C THR A 200 -8.47 8.68 5.22
N GLY A 201 -9.18 9.43 4.40
CA GLY A 201 -8.77 9.73 3.03
C GLY A 201 -9.44 10.95 2.42
N TYR A 202 -9.00 11.31 1.22
CA TYR A 202 -9.41 12.48 0.48
C TYR A 202 -10.38 12.10 -0.64
N PRO A 203 -11.71 12.31 -0.45
CA PRO A 203 -12.70 11.99 -1.48
C PRO A 203 -12.71 13.05 -2.60
N SER A 204 -13.02 12.62 -3.83
CA SER A 204 -13.17 13.50 -5.00
C SER A 204 -14.23 14.59 -4.83
N SER A 205 -15.20 14.36 -3.97
CA SER A 205 -16.29 15.31 -3.72
C SER A 205 -15.91 16.46 -2.79
N LYS A 206 -14.72 16.44 -2.16
CA LYS A 206 -14.30 17.41 -1.14
C LYS A 206 -12.78 17.60 -1.14
N ASN A 207 -12.33 18.84 -0.98
CA ASN A 207 -10.91 19.17 -0.79
C ASN A 207 -10.46 19.08 0.68
N VAL A 208 -11.12 18.21 1.46
CA VAL A 208 -10.84 17.96 2.87
C VAL A 208 -11.00 16.48 3.17
N PRO A 209 -10.24 15.91 4.10
CA PRO A 209 -10.31 14.49 4.38
C PRO A 209 -11.60 14.09 5.10
N VAL A 210 -12.06 12.88 4.80
CA VAL A 210 -13.13 12.20 5.55
C VAL A 210 -12.56 11.02 6.34
N THR A 211 -13.28 10.59 7.36
CA THR A 211 -12.89 9.42 8.16
C THR A 211 -14.11 8.57 8.53
N CYS A 212 -13.88 7.28 8.65
CA CYS A 212 -14.86 6.32 9.14
C CYS A 212 -14.18 5.25 10.01
N THR A 213 -14.92 4.71 10.97
CA THR A 213 -14.44 3.61 11.82
C THR A 213 -15.37 2.41 11.66
N GLY A 214 -14.83 1.26 11.33
CA GLY A 214 -15.56 0.02 11.12
C GLY A 214 -14.68 -1.21 11.25
N ARG A 215 -15.28 -2.40 11.08
CA ARG A 215 -14.54 -3.65 11.06
C ARG A 215 -14.21 -4.04 9.63
N THR A 216 -13.03 -4.60 9.45
CA THR A 216 -12.65 -5.29 8.22
C THR A 216 -13.17 -6.72 8.25
N SER A 217 -13.26 -7.33 7.07
CA SER A 217 -13.55 -8.75 6.86
C SER A 217 -12.69 -9.28 5.73
N GLN A 218 -12.64 -10.59 5.59
CA GLN A 218 -11.97 -11.25 4.48
C GLN A 218 -12.79 -11.11 3.20
N GLN A 219 -12.17 -10.60 2.13
CA GLN A 219 -12.70 -10.68 0.77
C GLN A 219 -12.15 -11.90 0.03
N SER A 220 -10.85 -12.17 0.17
CA SER A 220 -10.14 -13.34 -0.33
C SER A 220 -8.89 -13.55 0.53
N GLU A 221 -8.06 -14.56 0.21
CA GLU A 221 -6.77 -14.76 0.89
C GLU A 221 -5.82 -13.54 0.76
N SER A 222 -5.92 -12.80 -0.34
CA SER A 222 -5.05 -11.65 -0.62
C SER A 222 -5.73 -10.30 -0.46
N GLN A 223 -7.00 -10.25 0.01
CA GLN A 223 -7.77 -9.01 0.05
C GLN A 223 -8.60 -8.88 1.33
N LEU A 224 -8.55 -7.69 1.92
CA LEU A 224 -9.44 -7.23 2.96
C LEU A 224 -10.63 -6.45 2.37
N ARG A 225 -11.75 -6.43 3.08
CA ARG A 225 -12.96 -5.67 2.76
C ARG A 225 -13.36 -4.77 3.93
N PHE A 226 -13.80 -3.56 3.62
CA PHE A 226 -14.30 -2.57 4.59
C PHE A 226 -15.56 -1.91 4.07
N GLU A 227 -16.57 -1.76 4.91
CA GLU A 227 -17.86 -1.16 4.59
C GLU A 227 -18.04 0.18 5.29
N CYS A 228 -18.06 1.24 4.51
CA CYS A 228 -18.44 2.58 4.96
C CYS A 228 -18.68 3.47 3.74
N ASP A 229 -19.83 4.12 3.68
CA ASP A 229 -20.17 5.06 2.61
C ASP A 229 -19.34 6.34 2.67
N GLY A 230 -18.99 6.89 1.50
CA GLY A 230 -18.27 8.15 1.36
C GLY A 230 -16.77 8.01 1.08
N PHE A 231 -16.34 6.88 0.48
CA PHE A 231 -14.99 6.66 -0.02
C PHE A 231 -14.95 6.54 -1.56
N PRO A 232 -15.29 7.61 -2.30
CA PRO A 232 -15.18 7.64 -3.77
C PRO A 232 -13.72 7.73 -4.23
N GLY A 233 -13.51 7.92 -5.54
CA GLY A 233 -12.20 8.22 -6.12
C GLY A 233 -11.45 9.30 -5.35
N GLY A 234 -10.12 9.24 -5.35
CA GLY A 234 -9.23 10.08 -4.53
C GLY A 234 -8.91 9.49 -3.16
N THR A 235 -9.79 8.65 -2.60
CA THR A 235 -9.52 7.95 -1.33
C THR A 235 -8.55 6.78 -1.48
N SER A 236 -8.17 6.41 -2.69
CA SER A 236 -7.11 5.42 -2.96
C SER A 236 -5.85 5.72 -2.14
N GLY A 237 -5.24 4.68 -1.54
CA GLY A 237 -4.09 4.83 -0.65
C GLY A 237 -4.43 5.22 0.80
N SER A 238 -5.70 5.44 1.14
CA SER A 238 -6.13 5.72 2.53
C SER A 238 -5.67 4.62 3.48
N PRO A 239 -4.94 4.94 4.57
CA PRO A 239 -4.53 3.94 5.54
C PRO A 239 -5.71 3.41 6.35
N TRP A 240 -5.73 2.11 6.59
CA TRP A 240 -6.64 1.43 7.51
C TRP A 240 -5.90 1.22 8.83
N VAL A 241 -6.19 2.07 9.81
CA VAL A 241 -5.43 2.14 11.06
C VAL A 241 -6.18 1.44 12.19
N THR A 242 -5.62 0.34 12.71
CA THR A 242 -6.08 -0.32 13.94
C THR A 242 -5.35 0.23 15.16
N HIS A 243 -5.85 -0.06 16.36
CA HIS A 243 -5.31 0.44 17.63
C HIS A 243 -5.08 1.97 17.63
N PHE A 244 -5.99 2.69 16.98
CA PHE A 244 -5.90 4.13 16.87
C PHE A 244 -6.04 4.82 18.24
N ASP A 245 -5.00 5.55 18.66
CA ASP A 245 -5.03 6.40 19.86
C ASP A 245 -5.40 7.84 19.45
N PRO A 246 -6.56 8.35 19.86
CA PRO A 246 -7.02 9.70 19.53
C PRO A 246 -6.20 10.82 20.18
N ARG A 247 -5.35 10.53 21.15
CA ARG A 247 -4.47 11.52 21.82
C ARG A 247 -3.20 11.76 21.01
N THR A 248 -2.61 10.69 20.48
CA THR A 248 -1.39 10.75 19.65
C THR A 248 -1.73 10.82 18.17
N LEU A 249 -2.97 10.49 17.78
CA LEU A 249 -3.44 10.33 16.40
C LEU A 249 -2.67 9.27 15.61
N THR A 250 -2.14 8.25 16.30
CA THR A 250 -1.35 7.16 15.71
C THR A 250 -2.00 5.82 15.95
N GLY A 251 -1.56 4.82 15.21
CA GLY A 251 -1.92 3.43 15.36
C GLY A 251 -1.10 2.55 14.44
N THR A 252 -1.64 1.38 14.08
CA THR A 252 -0.98 0.41 13.20
C THR A 252 -1.75 0.31 11.89
N ILE A 253 -1.08 0.55 10.76
CA ILE A 253 -1.63 0.40 9.41
C ILE A 253 -1.69 -1.09 9.09
N VAL A 254 -2.89 -1.58 8.79
CA VAL A 254 -3.19 -2.99 8.46
C VAL A 254 -3.77 -3.15 7.05
N GLY A 255 -3.91 -2.07 6.31
CA GLY A 255 -4.37 -2.01 4.94
C GLY A 255 -4.24 -0.61 4.37
N VAL A 256 -4.34 -0.52 3.04
CA VAL A 256 -4.48 0.75 2.30
C VAL A 256 -5.58 0.58 1.26
N LEU A 257 -6.42 1.59 1.07
CA LEU A 257 -7.51 1.54 0.11
C LEU A 257 -6.95 1.38 -1.30
N GLY A 258 -7.18 0.21 -1.89
CA GLY A 258 -6.65 -0.23 -3.19
C GLY A 258 -6.98 -1.71 -3.42
N GLY A 259 -6.27 -2.37 -4.35
CA GLY A 259 -6.43 -3.80 -4.60
C GLY A 259 -7.64 -4.14 -5.46
N TYR A 260 -8.48 -5.05 -4.99
CA TYR A 260 -9.64 -5.54 -5.75
C TYR A 260 -10.51 -4.39 -6.26
N GLN A 261 -10.82 -4.39 -7.54
CA GLN A 261 -11.57 -3.32 -8.21
C GLN A 261 -10.97 -1.92 -8.01
N GLY A 262 -9.61 -1.79 -7.91
CA GLY A 262 -8.96 -0.50 -7.68
C GLY A 262 -9.30 0.15 -6.35
N GLY A 263 -9.73 -0.65 -5.36
CA GLY A 263 -10.16 -0.20 -4.03
C GLY A 263 -11.65 -0.23 -3.80
N GLY A 264 -12.45 -0.50 -4.84
CA GLY A 264 -13.90 -0.64 -4.76
C GLY A 264 -14.61 -0.01 -5.95
N SER A 265 -15.71 -0.60 -6.38
CA SER A 265 -16.55 -0.11 -7.48
C SER A 265 -17.73 0.75 -7.01
N THR A 266 -17.91 0.91 -5.70
CA THR A 266 -18.95 1.72 -5.04
C THR A 266 -18.34 2.49 -3.89
N GLU A 267 -18.95 3.59 -3.47
CA GLU A 267 -18.45 4.45 -2.40
C GLU A 267 -18.59 3.86 -1.01
N ASP A 268 -19.43 2.83 -0.86
CA ASP A 268 -19.80 2.19 0.40
C ASP A 268 -18.99 0.92 0.73
N VAL A 269 -18.25 0.38 -0.25
CA VAL A 269 -17.41 -0.81 -0.08
C VAL A 269 -16.00 -0.55 -0.60
N SER A 270 -15.02 -0.67 0.28
CA SER A 270 -13.60 -0.50 -0.02
C SER A 270 -12.85 -1.80 0.16
N TYR A 271 -11.75 -1.95 -0.57
CA TYR A 271 -10.85 -3.09 -0.48
C TYR A 271 -9.41 -2.64 -0.19
N SER A 272 -8.61 -3.57 0.30
CA SER A 272 -7.16 -3.41 0.48
C SER A 272 -6.48 -4.73 0.15
N SER A 273 -5.33 -4.66 -0.51
CA SER A 273 -4.41 -5.79 -0.54
C SER A 273 -4.07 -6.21 0.90
N TYR A 274 -3.93 -7.52 1.14
CA TYR A 274 -3.49 -8.04 2.41
C TYR A 274 -2.01 -7.70 2.65
N LEU A 275 -1.69 -7.09 3.78
CA LEU A 275 -0.32 -6.70 4.12
C LEU A 275 0.46 -7.90 4.67
N GLY A 276 0.84 -8.82 3.78
CA GLY A 276 1.59 -10.01 4.08
C GLY A 276 3.10 -9.88 3.81
N PRO A 277 3.82 -11.02 3.71
CA PRO A 277 5.28 -11.06 3.57
C PRO A 277 5.83 -10.31 2.35
N GLU A 278 5.04 -10.18 1.28
CA GLU A 278 5.45 -9.41 0.09
C GLU A 278 5.55 -7.91 0.38
N VAL A 279 4.58 -7.38 1.14
CA VAL A 279 4.58 -5.98 1.57
C VAL A 279 5.71 -5.73 2.57
N GLU A 280 5.99 -6.69 3.46
CA GLU A 280 7.15 -6.64 4.37
C GLU A 280 8.47 -6.56 3.59
N ARG A 281 8.63 -7.39 2.55
CA ARG A 281 9.83 -7.32 1.67
C ARG A 281 9.95 -5.99 0.97
N LEU A 282 8.85 -5.46 0.44
CA LEU A 282 8.83 -4.16 -0.21
C LEU A 282 9.19 -3.03 0.77
N TYR A 283 8.67 -3.09 2.00
CA TYR A 283 9.04 -2.18 3.08
C TYR A 283 10.54 -2.24 3.39
N HIS A 284 11.09 -3.46 3.56
CA HIS A 284 12.53 -3.62 3.82
C HIS A 284 13.41 -3.07 2.69
N GLN A 285 12.95 -3.15 1.46
CA GLN A 285 13.67 -2.54 0.34
C GLN A 285 13.58 -1.03 0.36
N ALA A 286 12.42 -0.47 0.71
CA ALA A 286 12.24 0.97 0.82
C ALA A 286 13.14 1.60 1.90
N ILE A 287 13.42 0.89 2.98
CA ILE A 287 14.26 1.38 4.08
C ILE A 287 15.76 1.04 3.94
N ALA A 288 16.14 0.24 2.94
CA ALA A 288 17.53 -0.14 2.71
C ALA A 288 18.28 0.79 1.75
N GLY A 289 17.55 1.62 1.02
CA GLY A 289 18.06 2.54 0.00
C GLY A 289 18.36 3.88 0.47
#